data_9bc6fadc22d1e267e8fe7c6a39dd391c
#
_entry.id   9bc6fadc22d1e267e8fe7c6a39dd391c
#
_cell.length_a   1.000
_cell.length_b   1.000
_cell.length_c   1.000
_cell.angle_alpha   90.00
_cell.angle_beta   90.00
_cell.angle_gamma   90.00
#
_symmetry.space_group_name_H-M   'P 1'
#
loop_
_entity.id
_entity.type
_entity.pdbx_description
1 polymer ?
#
loop_
_entity_poly.entity_id
_entity_poly.type
_entity_poly.pdbx_seq_one_letter_code
_entity_poly.pdbx_strand_id
1 'polypeptide(L)'
;MSIDNILAQATAQAVKALYDLDFPAEKIVPTTTKKEFEGNLTIVVFPFVKASRKRPEDTAQELGDYLVAHCEAVEKFNVIKGFLNIVIKPSFWTGVLQGVAADDNFGFKPVTANSKLVMIEYSSPNTNKPLHLGHVRNNLLGYSLAKIMEANGNKVVKTNIVNDRGIHICKSMLAWLKWGEGITPEKAGKKGDHLIGDFYVEFDKHYKAEVKQLMEQGKTQEEAERESPLMGEARAMLKKWEDGDSEVRSLWKMMNDWVYAGFDETYRRMGVGFDKIYYESNTYLEGKEKVLEGLEKGLFYRKEDGSVWADLTADGLDQKLLLRSDGTSVYMTQDIGTAKLRFQDYPIDQMIYVVGNEQNYHFQVLALLLDKVGFKWGKDLIHFSYGMVELPNGKMKSREGTVVDADELMDEMIDGAREMSKERNTMTEMTDEERENVFRIIGLGALKYFILKVDPRKNMLFNPQESIDFNGNTGPFVQYTYARIQSLLRKSEQGDAGVDFTAYEPNEKEIELIQRLTDFATVVTEAGRTYSPALVANYVFELSKSYNQFYHDYSILKEEDAVVRAFRLSLSRTVARMVARGFSLLGIEVPERM
;
A
#
# COMPACT_ATOMS: atom_id res chain seq x y z
N MET A 1 20.13 10.26 17.79
CA MET A 1 19.13 9.76 18.77
C MET A 1 18.00 10.78 18.77
N SER A 2 16.72 10.37 18.69
CA SER A 2 15.59 11.32 18.69
C SER A 2 15.51 12.03 20.05
N ILE A 3 14.95 13.25 20.04
CA ILE A 3 14.75 14.02 21.29
C ILE A 3 13.86 13.25 22.28
N ASP A 4 12.88 12.48 21.79
CA ASP A 4 12.02 11.65 22.63
C ASP A 4 12.83 10.59 23.39
N ASN A 5 13.77 9.92 22.71
CA ASN A 5 14.65 8.94 23.34
C ASN A 5 15.61 9.59 24.33
N ILE A 6 16.12 10.78 24.04
CA ILE A 6 16.99 11.53 24.97
C ILE A 6 16.22 11.87 26.23
N LEU A 7 15.00 12.42 26.09
CA LEU A 7 14.15 12.76 27.23
C LEU A 7 13.67 11.53 27.98
N ALA A 8 13.33 10.44 27.29
CA ALA A 8 12.93 9.20 27.94
C ALA A 8 14.06 8.61 28.79
N GLN A 9 15.29 8.57 28.26
CA GLN A 9 16.47 8.12 29.01
C GLN A 9 16.82 9.04 30.18
N ALA A 10 16.82 10.36 29.94
CA ALA A 10 17.09 11.34 31.01
C ALA A 10 16.04 11.25 32.14
N THR A 11 14.75 11.06 31.76
CA THR A 11 13.66 10.89 32.74
C THR A 11 13.81 9.59 33.51
N ALA A 12 14.16 8.47 32.86
CA ALA A 12 14.43 7.20 33.55
C ALA A 12 15.59 7.34 34.56
N GLN A 13 16.66 8.05 34.17
CA GLN A 13 17.77 8.37 35.07
C GLN A 13 17.32 9.25 36.23
N ALA A 14 16.50 10.28 35.98
CA ALA A 14 15.95 11.14 37.03
C ALA A 14 15.09 10.34 38.03
N VAL A 15 14.23 9.49 37.57
CA VAL A 15 13.38 8.63 38.40
C VAL A 15 14.21 7.66 39.23
N LYS A 16 15.27 7.10 38.65
CA LYS A 16 16.22 6.26 39.41
C LYS A 16 16.98 7.05 40.46
N ALA A 17 17.50 8.22 40.11
CA ALA A 17 18.29 9.05 41.02
C ALA A 17 17.47 9.63 42.17
N LEU A 18 16.24 10.09 41.91
CA LEU A 18 15.40 10.76 42.91
C LEU A 18 14.56 9.79 43.74
N TYR A 19 14.15 8.67 43.19
CA TYR A 19 13.15 7.78 43.81
C TYR A 19 13.62 6.32 43.94
N ASP A 20 14.84 5.99 43.51
CA ASP A 20 15.38 4.61 43.45
C ASP A 20 14.49 3.62 42.70
N LEU A 21 13.76 4.10 41.68
CA LEU A 21 12.87 3.31 40.85
C LEU A 21 13.52 3.01 39.50
N ASP A 22 13.77 1.74 39.20
CA ASP A 22 14.18 1.30 37.88
C ASP A 22 12.94 1.29 36.97
N PHE A 23 12.81 2.29 36.10
CA PHE A 23 11.71 2.41 35.14
C PHE A 23 12.27 2.36 33.72
N PRO A 24 11.78 1.42 32.89
CA PRO A 24 12.30 1.27 31.52
C PRO A 24 12.05 2.53 30.67
N ALA A 25 13.10 3.06 30.05
CA ALA A 25 13.01 4.28 29.24
C ALA A 25 12.01 4.13 28.06
N GLU A 26 11.91 2.93 27.49
CA GLU A 26 10.97 2.61 26.40
C GLU A 26 9.49 2.72 26.79
N LYS A 27 9.17 2.77 28.08
CA LYS A 27 7.83 3.01 28.61
C LYS A 27 7.53 4.49 28.89
N ILE A 28 8.55 5.35 28.78
CA ILE A 28 8.39 6.79 28.89
C ILE A 28 8.19 7.34 27.48
N VAL A 29 6.98 7.78 27.19
CA VAL A 29 6.62 8.28 25.86
C VAL A 29 6.35 9.77 25.97
N PRO A 30 7.32 10.64 25.63
CA PRO A 30 7.07 12.06 25.49
C PRO A 30 6.03 12.31 24.39
N THR A 31 5.18 13.29 24.59
CA THR A 31 4.16 13.70 23.61
C THR A 31 4.30 15.19 23.31
N THR A 32 3.90 15.62 22.12
CA THR A 32 3.90 17.05 21.78
C THR A 32 3.06 17.83 22.77
N THR A 33 3.61 18.93 23.31
CA THR A 33 2.89 19.82 24.24
C THR A 33 1.69 20.44 23.52
N LYS A 34 0.55 20.54 24.23
CA LYS A 34 -0.64 21.20 23.69
C LYS A 34 -0.36 22.68 23.44
N LYS A 35 -0.94 23.22 22.35
CA LYS A 35 -0.69 24.61 21.89
C LYS A 35 -1.02 25.70 22.91
N GLU A 36 -1.90 25.42 23.87
CA GLU A 36 -2.23 26.35 24.96
C GLU A 36 -1.20 26.43 26.06
N PHE A 37 -0.18 25.58 26.05
CA PHE A 37 0.86 25.52 27.06
C PHE A 37 2.26 25.74 26.46
N GLU A 38 3.10 26.41 27.18
CA GLU A 38 4.51 26.57 26.81
C GLU A 38 5.23 25.23 26.93
N GLY A 39 5.98 24.85 25.90
CA GLY A 39 6.77 23.62 25.85
C GLY A 39 6.78 22.99 24.46
N ASN A 40 7.79 22.17 24.20
CA ASN A 40 7.89 21.37 22.99
C ASN A 40 7.33 19.96 23.22
N LEU A 41 7.71 19.35 24.34
CA LEU A 41 7.33 17.96 24.69
C LEU A 41 6.81 17.88 26.12
N THR A 42 5.86 16.98 26.35
CA THR A 42 5.23 16.73 27.65
C THR A 42 5.51 15.31 28.12
N ILE A 43 5.95 15.18 29.37
CA ILE A 43 6.08 13.91 30.08
C ILE A 43 4.96 13.79 31.11
N VAL A 44 4.27 12.64 31.09
CA VAL A 44 3.22 12.31 32.06
C VAL A 44 3.86 11.68 33.30
N VAL A 45 3.75 12.33 34.46
CA VAL A 45 4.45 11.88 35.66
C VAL A 45 3.66 10.91 36.55
N PHE A 46 2.39 10.65 36.26
CA PHE A 46 1.54 9.77 37.06
C PHE A 46 2.14 8.37 37.33
N PRO A 47 2.88 7.71 36.42
CA PRO A 47 3.53 6.43 36.70
C PRO A 47 4.56 6.49 37.83
N PHE A 48 5.12 7.66 38.14
CA PHE A 48 6.18 7.84 39.11
C PHE A 48 5.66 8.29 40.49
N VAL A 49 4.42 8.75 40.60
CA VAL A 49 3.81 9.31 41.83
C VAL A 49 3.84 8.31 42.98
N LYS A 50 3.64 7.02 42.71
CA LYS A 50 3.71 5.99 43.75
C LYS A 50 5.12 5.87 44.37
N ALA A 51 6.15 6.02 43.55
CA ALA A 51 7.55 5.93 43.99
C ALA A 51 7.98 7.22 44.71
N SER A 52 7.63 8.38 44.20
CA SER A 52 7.93 9.68 44.83
C SER A 52 7.21 9.89 46.15
N ARG A 53 6.03 9.28 46.35
CA ARG A 53 5.14 9.50 47.51
C ARG A 53 4.73 10.97 47.69
N LYS A 54 4.66 11.71 46.60
CA LYS A 54 4.33 13.14 46.53
C LYS A 54 3.14 13.37 45.61
N ARG A 55 2.63 14.59 45.63
CA ARG A 55 1.60 14.99 44.66
C ARG A 55 2.17 14.94 43.24
N PRO A 56 1.35 14.76 42.24
CA PRO A 56 1.82 14.77 40.83
C PRO A 56 2.57 16.02 40.44
N GLU A 57 2.14 17.20 40.92
CA GLU A 57 2.80 18.48 40.66
C GLU A 57 4.18 18.56 41.31
N ASP A 58 4.32 18.10 42.56
CA ASP A 58 5.60 18.10 43.26
C ASP A 58 6.58 17.09 42.60
N THR A 59 6.07 15.93 42.16
CA THR A 59 6.86 14.94 41.41
C THR A 59 7.32 15.51 40.07
N ALA A 60 6.45 16.21 39.36
CA ALA A 60 6.77 16.84 38.08
C ALA A 60 7.82 17.96 38.27
N GLN A 61 7.69 18.76 39.33
CA GLN A 61 8.66 19.81 39.66
C GLN A 61 10.06 19.22 39.87
N GLU A 62 10.21 18.20 40.73
CA GLU A 62 11.51 17.58 41.00
C GLU A 62 12.16 16.93 39.78
N LEU A 63 11.33 16.25 38.96
CA LEU A 63 11.80 15.68 37.70
C LEU A 63 12.24 16.77 36.73
N GLY A 64 11.48 17.87 36.63
CA GLY A 64 11.84 19.02 35.82
C GLY A 64 13.13 19.68 36.24
N ASP A 65 13.31 19.92 37.54
CA ASP A 65 14.55 20.49 38.11
C ASP A 65 15.76 19.59 37.81
N TYR A 66 15.58 18.27 37.95
CA TYR A 66 16.64 17.31 37.61
C TYR A 66 16.98 17.36 36.13
N LEU A 67 15.96 17.38 35.24
CA LEU A 67 16.17 17.39 33.79
C LEU A 67 16.90 18.67 33.34
N VAL A 68 16.54 19.84 33.88
CA VAL A 68 17.24 21.11 33.58
C VAL A 68 18.71 21.03 33.99
N ALA A 69 19.00 20.39 35.14
CA ALA A 69 20.37 20.29 35.66
C ALA A 69 21.24 19.25 34.94
N HIS A 70 20.64 18.16 34.38
CA HIS A 70 21.37 17.00 33.90
C HIS A 70 21.12 16.63 32.44
N CYS A 71 20.15 17.25 31.75
CA CYS A 71 19.89 17.04 30.33
C CYS A 71 20.22 18.29 29.54
N GLU A 72 21.31 18.25 28.79
CA GLU A 72 21.81 19.40 28.03
C GLU A 72 20.78 19.99 27.05
N ALA A 73 19.87 19.15 26.53
CA ALA A 73 18.83 19.56 25.61
C ALA A 73 17.71 20.39 26.24
N VAL A 74 17.53 20.31 27.58
CA VAL A 74 16.43 20.98 28.29
C VAL A 74 16.85 22.40 28.68
N GLU A 75 16.01 23.39 28.31
CA GLU A 75 16.18 24.79 28.70
C GLU A 75 15.46 25.11 30.01
N LYS A 76 14.17 24.84 30.04
CA LYS A 76 13.24 25.09 31.14
C LYS A 76 12.03 24.17 31.06
N PHE A 77 11.17 24.24 32.03
CA PHE A 77 9.93 23.47 32.06
C PHE A 77 8.81 24.24 32.77
N ASN A 78 7.60 23.77 32.61
CA ASN A 78 6.46 24.16 33.45
C ASN A 78 5.63 22.93 33.82
N VAL A 79 4.87 23.03 34.90
CA VAL A 79 4.07 21.95 35.43
C VAL A 79 2.59 22.34 35.43
N ILE A 80 1.76 21.52 34.79
CA ILE A 80 0.30 21.72 34.72
C ILE A 80 -0.38 20.40 35.09
N LYS A 81 -0.98 20.33 36.28
CA LYS A 81 -1.77 19.17 36.75
C LYS A 81 -1.08 17.81 36.56
N GLY A 82 0.22 17.74 36.93
CA GLY A 82 1.01 16.50 36.79
C GLY A 82 1.49 16.20 35.36
N PHE A 83 1.38 17.15 34.44
CA PHE A 83 2.02 17.13 33.15
C PHE A 83 3.27 18.01 33.21
N LEU A 84 4.43 17.41 32.92
CA LEU A 84 5.71 18.09 32.88
C LEU A 84 5.97 18.52 31.43
N ASN A 85 5.74 19.80 31.13
CA ASN A 85 5.98 20.38 29.81
C ASN A 85 7.40 20.91 29.73
N ILE A 86 8.18 20.39 28.79
CA ILE A 86 9.61 20.66 28.65
C ILE A 86 9.85 21.58 27.47
N VAL A 87 10.61 22.63 27.67
CA VAL A 87 11.14 23.51 26.62
C VAL A 87 12.54 23.04 26.28
N ILE A 88 12.74 22.70 25.02
CA ILE A 88 14.03 22.27 24.48
C ILE A 88 14.80 23.51 24.01
N LYS A 89 16.10 23.58 24.29
CA LYS A 89 16.95 24.69 23.83
C LYS A 89 16.86 24.88 22.33
N PRO A 90 16.63 26.10 21.83
CA PRO A 90 16.55 26.35 20.37
C PRO A 90 17.78 25.84 19.61
N SER A 91 18.99 26.06 20.14
CA SER A 91 20.24 25.58 19.53
C SER A 91 20.34 24.05 19.40
N PHE A 92 19.66 23.30 20.26
CA PHE A 92 19.57 21.84 20.14
C PHE A 92 18.89 21.41 18.83
N TRP A 93 17.84 22.14 18.42
CA TRP A 93 17.09 21.83 17.20
C TRP A 93 17.92 22.00 15.93
N THR A 94 18.89 22.92 15.92
CA THR A 94 19.84 23.06 14.81
C THR A 94 20.69 21.81 14.64
N GLY A 95 21.19 21.24 15.74
CA GLY A 95 21.91 19.97 15.72
C GLY A 95 21.02 18.80 15.26
N VAL A 96 19.74 18.79 15.65
CA VAL A 96 18.76 17.78 15.17
C VAL A 96 18.58 17.89 13.66
N LEU A 97 18.38 19.10 13.12
CA LEU A 97 18.27 19.32 11.67
C LEU A 97 19.52 18.82 10.93
N GLN A 98 20.71 19.16 11.42
CA GLN A 98 21.97 18.72 10.83
C GLN A 98 22.09 17.20 10.85
N GLY A 99 21.72 16.54 11.94
CA GLY A 99 21.71 15.08 12.05
C GLY A 99 20.75 14.42 11.04
N VAL A 100 19.52 14.94 10.93
CA VAL A 100 18.56 14.47 9.92
C VAL A 100 19.07 14.75 8.52
N ALA A 101 19.67 15.93 8.28
CA ALA A 101 20.19 16.30 6.96
C ALA A 101 21.37 15.45 6.51
N ALA A 102 22.23 15.02 7.44
CA ALA A 102 23.41 14.19 7.14
C ALA A 102 23.10 12.70 6.96
N ASP A 103 21.96 12.22 7.46
CA ASP A 103 21.59 10.81 7.37
C ASP A 103 20.80 10.53 6.09
N ASP A 104 21.49 9.95 5.10
CA ASP A 104 20.86 9.57 3.83
C ASP A 104 19.87 8.42 3.96
N ASN A 105 19.79 7.75 5.10
CA ASN A 105 18.83 6.68 5.36
C ASN A 105 17.85 7.03 6.50
N PHE A 106 17.81 8.29 6.94
CA PHE A 106 16.94 8.70 8.03
C PHE A 106 15.51 8.21 7.86
N GLY A 107 15.00 7.53 8.88
CA GLY A 107 13.68 6.93 8.90
C GLY A 107 13.58 5.52 8.31
N PHE A 108 14.62 5.01 7.67
CA PHE A 108 14.69 3.66 7.10
C PHE A 108 15.62 2.77 7.91
N LYS A 109 15.23 1.53 8.11
CA LYS A 109 16.05 0.51 8.76
C LYS A 109 16.78 -0.31 7.71
N PRO A 110 18.07 -0.60 7.91
CA PRO A 110 18.83 -1.41 6.95
C PRO A 110 18.34 -2.86 6.93
N VAL A 111 18.32 -3.46 5.75
CA VAL A 111 18.17 -4.91 5.60
C VAL A 111 19.47 -5.58 6.00
N THR A 112 19.39 -6.59 6.87
CA THR A 112 20.53 -7.36 7.40
C THR A 112 20.41 -8.84 7.09
N ALA A 113 21.42 -9.62 7.44
CA ALA A 113 21.36 -11.08 7.32
C ALA A 113 20.19 -11.68 8.12
N ASN A 114 19.88 -11.09 9.28
CA ASN A 114 18.83 -11.55 10.21
C ASN A 114 17.44 -10.93 9.92
N SER A 115 17.30 -10.11 8.89
CA SER A 115 16.02 -9.53 8.51
C SER A 115 15.04 -10.61 8.07
N LYS A 116 13.79 -10.50 8.55
CA LYS A 116 12.69 -11.40 8.16
C LYS A 116 12.43 -11.31 6.65
N LEU A 117 12.11 -12.46 6.06
CA LEU A 117 11.61 -12.50 4.70
C LEU A 117 10.08 -12.45 4.71
N VAL A 118 9.54 -11.37 4.17
CA VAL A 118 8.10 -11.12 4.05
C VAL A 118 7.71 -11.29 2.59
N MET A 119 6.80 -12.21 2.30
CA MET A 119 6.19 -12.32 0.97
C MET A 119 4.84 -11.62 0.98
N ILE A 120 4.60 -10.77 -0.03
CA ILE A 120 3.36 -10.01 -0.16
C ILE A 120 2.73 -10.32 -1.51
N GLU A 121 1.53 -10.89 -1.48
CA GLU A 121 0.71 -11.13 -2.67
C GLU A 121 -0.27 -10.00 -2.88
N TYR A 122 -0.34 -9.52 -4.11
CA TYR A 122 -1.36 -8.56 -4.57
C TYR A 122 -1.63 -8.72 -6.07
N SER A 123 -2.67 -8.06 -6.57
CA SER A 123 -3.23 -8.09 -7.93
C SER A 123 -4.17 -9.25 -8.20
N SER A 124 -3.70 -10.48 -8.33
CA SER A 124 -4.49 -11.72 -8.54
C SER A 124 -5.55 -11.62 -9.65
N PRO A 125 -5.17 -11.20 -10.89
CA PRO A 125 -6.11 -10.97 -11.97
C PRO A 125 -6.56 -12.25 -12.65
N ASN A 126 -7.76 -12.20 -13.28
CA ASN A 126 -8.21 -13.25 -14.19
C ASN A 126 -7.90 -12.85 -15.65
N THR A 127 -7.41 -13.78 -16.46
CA THR A 127 -6.98 -13.50 -17.84
C THR A 127 -8.12 -13.39 -18.87
N ASN A 128 -9.35 -13.22 -18.43
CA ASN A 128 -10.52 -13.03 -19.30
C ASN A 128 -10.97 -11.58 -19.46
N LYS A 129 -10.27 -10.64 -18.84
CA LYS A 129 -10.63 -9.21 -18.87
C LYS A 129 -9.44 -8.34 -18.46
N PRO A 130 -9.41 -7.05 -18.85
CA PRO A 130 -8.38 -6.11 -18.39
C PRO A 130 -8.48 -5.81 -16.89
N LEU A 131 -7.42 -5.17 -16.35
CA LEU A 131 -7.43 -4.67 -14.98
C LEU A 131 -8.43 -3.51 -14.85
N HIS A 132 -8.96 -3.32 -13.66
CA HIS A 132 -9.95 -2.27 -13.37
C HIS A 132 -9.65 -1.56 -12.06
N LEU A 133 -10.41 -0.51 -11.72
CA LEU A 133 -10.22 0.31 -10.51
C LEU A 133 -10.03 -0.52 -9.22
N GLY A 134 -10.74 -1.64 -9.07
CA GLY A 134 -10.54 -2.55 -7.93
C GLY A 134 -9.13 -3.16 -7.89
N HIS A 135 -8.59 -3.54 -9.07
CA HIS A 135 -7.21 -3.98 -9.18
C HIS A 135 -6.21 -2.83 -8.94
N VAL A 136 -6.52 -1.62 -9.40
CA VAL A 136 -5.69 -0.43 -9.13
C VAL A 136 -5.52 -0.25 -7.62
N ARG A 137 -6.64 -0.26 -6.86
CA ARG A 137 -6.57 -0.16 -5.39
C ARG A 137 -5.75 -1.27 -4.76
N ASN A 138 -5.99 -2.51 -5.16
CA ASN A 138 -5.26 -3.68 -4.67
C ASN A 138 -3.74 -3.55 -4.92
N ASN A 139 -3.37 -3.24 -6.16
CA ASN A 139 -1.98 -3.08 -6.58
C ASN A 139 -1.26 -1.96 -5.81
N LEU A 140 -1.90 -0.81 -5.65
CA LEU A 140 -1.31 0.33 -4.95
C LEU A 140 -1.12 0.05 -3.46
N LEU A 141 -2.09 -0.59 -2.81
CA LEU A 141 -2.00 -1.00 -1.40
C LEU A 141 -0.87 -2.02 -1.21
N GLY A 142 -0.83 -3.06 -2.04
CA GLY A 142 0.18 -4.12 -1.95
C GLY A 142 1.59 -3.62 -2.21
N TYR A 143 1.77 -2.82 -3.27
CA TYR A 143 3.07 -2.25 -3.62
C TYR A 143 3.58 -1.26 -2.56
N SER A 144 2.72 -0.36 -2.08
CA SER A 144 3.09 0.57 -1.01
C SER A 144 3.42 -0.17 0.29
N LEU A 145 2.64 -1.20 0.66
CA LEU A 145 2.95 -2.03 1.82
C LEU A 145 4.33 -2.70 1.67
N ALA A 146 4.65 -3.23 0.49
CA ALA A 146 5.95 -3.82 0.21
C ALA A 146 7.10 -2.81 0.45
N LYS A 147 6.97 -1.59 -0.07
CA LYS A 147 7.94 -0.50 0.16
C LYS A 147 8.09 -0.12 1.63
N ILE A 148 6.98 -0.05 2.36
CA ILE A 148 6.98 0.25 3.80
C ILE A 148 7.66 -0.87 4.60
N MET A 149 7.43 -2.14 4.24
CA MET A 149 8.08 -3.27 4.89
C MET A 149 9.59 -3.31 4.59
N GLU A 150 10.01 -3.01 3.35
CA GLU A 150 11.42 -2.81 3.00
C GLU A 150 12.06 -1.71 3.85
N ALA A 151 11.41 -0.55 3.95
CA ALA A 151 11.87 0.59 4.77
C ALA A 151 11.96 0.26 6.27
N ASN A 152 11.23 -0.74 6.74
CA ASN A 152 11.32 -1.27 8.10
C ASN A 152 12.41 -2.35 8.27
N GLY A 153 13.24 -2.57 7.25
CA GLY A 153 14.39 -3.48 7.31
C GLY A 153 14.05 -4.95 7.03
N ASN A 154 12.90 -5.25 6.43
CA ASN A 154 12.56 -6.60 6.00
C ASN A 154 13.12 -6.88 4.60
N LYS A 155 13.44 -8.14 4.32
CA LYS A 155 13.55 -8.66 2.96
C LYS A 155 12.14 -8.86 2.43
N VAL A 156 11.82 -8.34 1.25
CA VAL A 156 10.46 -8.44 0.71
C VAL A 156 10.49 -9.13 -0.64
N VAL A 157 9.55 -10.07 -0.83
CA VAL A 157 9.24 -10.68 -2.12
C VAL A 157 7.81 -10.30 -2.51
N LYS A 158 7.69 -9.53 -3.58
CA LYS A 158 6.40 -9.16 -4.18
C LYS A 158 5.95 -10.26 -5.11
N THR A 159 4.75 -10.80 -4.89
CA THR A 159 4.22 -11.89 -5.69
C THR A 159 2.80 -11.61 -6.16
N ASN A 160 2.43 -12.30 -7.23
CA ASN A 160 1.13 -12.28 -7.84
C ASN A 160 0.72 -13.72 -8.18
N ILE A 161 -0.57 -14.03 -8.15
CA ILE A 161 -1.12 -15.23 -8.76
C ILE A 161 -2.03 -14.83 -9.91
N VAL A 162 -1.74 -15.31 -11.11
CA VAL A 162 -2.55 -15.06 -12.29
C VAL A 162 -3.50 -16.23 -12.50
N ASN A 163 -4.81 -15.93 -12.51
CA ASN A 163 -5.86 -16.90 -12.72
C ASN A 163 -6.07 -17.09 -14.22
N ASP A 164 -5.29 -17.96 -14.82
CA ASP A 164 -5.14 -18.17 -16.27
C ASP A 164 -5.85 -19.45 -16.78
N ARG A 165 -6.63 -20.12 -15.93
CA ARG A 165 -7.41 -21.30 -16.28
C ARG A 165 -8.86 -21.22 -15.81
N GLY A 166 -9.68 -22.12 -16.29
CA GLY A 166 -11.07 -22.28 -15.86
C GLY A 166 -12.10 -21.88 -16.93
N ILE A 167 -13.36 -22.01 -16.57
CA ILE A 167 -14.48 -21.85 -17.50
C ILE A 167 -14.55 -20.44 -18.12
N HIS A 168 -14.18 -19.41 -17.36
CA HIS A 168 -14.22 -18.02 -17.86
C HIS A 168 -13.20 -17.77 -18.97
N ILE A 169 -12.02 -18.41 -18.89
CA ILE A 169 -11.00 -18.32 -19.92
C ILE A 169 -11.48 -19.06 -21.18
N CYS A 170 -12.06 -20.27 -21.00
CA CYS A 170 -12.63 -21.04 -22.12
C CYS A 170 -13.78 -20.30 -22.83
N LYS A 171 -14.56 -19.47 -22.13
CA LYS A 171 -15.58 -18.62 -22.75
C LYS A 171 -14.96 -17.64 -23.76
N SER A 172 -13.91 -16.92 -23.38
CA SER A 172 -13.20 -16.00 -24.28
C SER A 172 -12.55 -16.76 -25.45
N MET A 173 -11.94 -17.91 -25.18
CA MET A 173 -11.33 -18.77 -26.22
C MET A 173 -12.37 -19.23 -27.24
N LEU A 174 -13.53 -19.72 -26.79
CA LEU A 174 -14.59 -20.19 -27.64
C LEU A 174 -15.19 -19.03 -28.47
N ALA A 175 -15.38 -17.85 -27.87
CA ALA A 175 -15.86 -16.68 -28.58
C ALA A 175 -14.89 -16.26 -29.70
N TRP A 176 -13.60 -16.26 -29.42
CA TRP A 176 -12.57 -15.94 -30.41
C TRP A 176 -12.58 -16.95 -31.58
N LEU A 177 -12.73 -18.25 -31.30
CA LEU A 177 -12.86 -19.27 -32.36
C LEU A 177 -14.10 -19.09 -33.24
N LYS A 178 -15.26 -18.72 -32.63
CA LYS A 178 -16.52 -18.63 -33.33
C LYS A 178 -16.70 -17.33 -34.12
N TRP A 179 -16.20 -16.21 -33.56
CA TRP A 179 -16.49 -14.87 -34.07
C TRP A 179 -15.26 -13.98 -34.29
N GLY A 180 -14.07 -14.48 -33.96
CA GLY A 180 -12.83 -13.67 -34.01
C GLY A 180 -12.13 -13.66 -35.36
N GLU A 181 -12.50 -14.57 -36.29
CA GLU A 181 -11.90 -14.63 -37.64
C GLU A 181 -10.37 -14.57 -37.67
N GLY A 182 -9.70 -15.03 -36.60
CA GLY A 182 -8.24 -15.02 -36.50
C GLY A 182 -7.66 -13.64 -36.23
N ILE A 183 -8.41 -12.70 -35.62
CA ILE A 183 -7.92 -11.39 -35.23
C ILE A 183 -6.88 -11.52 -34.11
N THR A 184 -5.82 -10.71 -34.19
CA THR A 184 -4.78 -10.61 -33.16
C THR A 184 -4.76 -9.20 -32.58
N PRO A 185 -4.11 -8.97 -31.41
CA PRO A 185 -3.98 -7.63 -30.83
C PRO A 185 -3.42 -6.61 -31.83
N GLU A 186 -2.39 -6.98 -32.60
CA GLU A 186 -1.77 -6.10 -33.60
C GLU A 186 -2.76 -5.73 -34.72
N LYS A 187 -3.52 -6.70 -35.23
CA LYS A 187 -4.52 -6.45 -36.27
C LYS A 187 -5.70 -5.63 -35.78
N ALA A 188 -6.07 -5.82 -34.49
CA ALA A 188 -7.15 -5.06 -33.87
C ALA A 188 -6.70 -3.65 -33.43
N GLY A 189 -5.39 -3.39 -33.34
CA GLY A 189 -4.86 -2.16 -32.75
C GLY A 189 -5.23 -2.01 -31.27
N LYS A 190 -5.37 -3.13 -30.56
CA LYS A 190 -5.77 -3.17 -29.14
C LYS A 190 -4.78 -3.98 -28.30
N LYS A 191 -4.65 -3.63 -27.02
CA LYS A 191 -3.95 -4.48 -26.05
C LYS A 191 -4.59 -5.86 -25.97
N GLY A 192 -3.77 -6.87 -25.67
CA GLY A 192 -4.24 -8.26 -25.64
C GLY A 192 -5.31 -8.52 -24.60
N ASP A 193 -5.20 -8.00 -23.39
CA ASP A 193 -6.18 -8.13 -22.32
C ASP A 193 -7.52 -7.45 -22.67
N HIS A 194 -7.49 -6.30 -23.35
CA HIS A 194 -8.69 -5.63 -23.85
C HIS A 194 -9.37 -6.44 -24.96
N LEU A 195 -8.59 -6.98 -25.92
CA LEU A 195 -9.13 -7.82 -26.98
C LEU A 195 -9.81 -9.08 -26.42
N ILE A 196 -9.17 -9.75 -25.46
CA ILE A 196 -9.73 -10.93 -24.81
C ILE A 196 -10.98 -10.57 -23.98
N GLY A 197 -10.97 -9.41 -23.35
CA GLY A 197 -12.14 -8.84 -22.66
C GLY A 197 -13.34 -8.65 -23.58
N ASP A 198 -13.12 -8.14 -24.79
CA ASP A 198 -14.17 -7.99 -25.80
C ASP A 198 -14.81 -9.36 -26.13
N PHE A 199 -14.00 -10.40 -26.31
CA PHE A 199 -14.51 -11.75 -26.57
C PHE A 199 -15.23 -12.36 -25.38
N TYR A 200 -14.84 -12.00 -24.15
CA TYR A 200 -15.60 -12.40 -22.96
C TYR A 200 -17.01 -11.79 -22.95
N VAL A 201 -17.11 -10.52 -23.31
CA VAL A 201 -18.40 -9.81 -23.44
C VAL A 201 -19.22 -10.37 -24.58
N GLU A 202 -18.59 -10.66 -25.73
CA GLU A 202 -19.28 -11.25 -26.89
C GLU A 202 -19.86 -12.65 -26.57
N PHE A 203 -19.09 -13.48 -25.83
CA PHE A 203 -19.60 -14.74 -25.31
C PHE A 203 -20.85 -14.53 -24.45
N ASP A 204 -20.81 -13.60 -23.50
CA ASP A 204 -21.91 -13.35 -22.57
C ASP A 204 -23.19 -12.88 -23.30
N LYS A 205 -23.03 -12.04 -24.33
CA LYS A 205 -24.12 -11.57 -25.19
C LYS A 205 -24.81 -12.73 -25.91
N HIS A 206 -24.06 -13.60 -26.55
CA HIS A 206 -24.61 -14.77 -27.26
C HIS A 206 -25.21 -15.77 -26.28
N TYR A 207 -24.56 -16.01 -25.15
CA TYR A 207 -25.06 -16.89 -24.10
C TYR A 207 -26.41 -16.42 -23.53
N LYS A 208 -26.54 -15.11 -23.22
CA LYS A 208 -27.80 -14.54 -22.73
C LYS A 208 -28.92 -14.64 -23.77
N ALA A 209 -28.62 -14.45 -25.05
CA ALA A 209 -29.58 -14.61 -26.14
C ALA A 209 -30.06 -16.07 -26.26
N GLU A 210 -29.14 -17.03 -26.15
CA GLU A 210 -29.47 -18.47 -26.18
C GLU A 210 -30.31 -18.88 -24.96
N VAL A 211 -29.94 -18.45 -23.74
CA VAL A 211 -30.72 -18.71 -22.53
C VAL A 211 -32.14 -18.16 -22.64
N LYS A 212 -32.29 -16.92 -23.15
CA LYS A 212 -33.61 -16.33 -23.40
C LYS A 212 -34.44 -17.16 -24.37
N GLN A 213 -33.86 -17.61 -25.49
CA GLN A 213 -34.52 -18.45 -26.47
C GLN A 213 -34.98 -19.79 -25.87
N LEU A 214 -34.16 -20.42 -25.01
CA LEU A 214 -34.53 -21.65 -24.32
C LEU A 214 -35.68 -21.44 -23.32
N MET A 215 -35.70 -20.29 -22.65
CA MET A 215 -36.81 -19.90 -21.77
C MET A 215 -38.11 -19.67 -22.54
N GLU A 216 -38.05 -19.05 -23.71
CA GLU A 216 -39.22 -18.88 -24.63
C GLU A 216 -39.77 -20.24 -25.11
N GLN A 217 -38.94 -21.29 -25.10
CA GLN A 217 -39.35 -22.67 -25.40
C GLN A 217 -39.91 -23.41 -24.17
N GLY A 218 -40.10 -22.73 -23.04
CA GLY A 218 -40.77 -23.26 -21.85
C GLY A 218 -39.82 -23.80 -20.77
N LYS A 219 -38.51 -23.60 -20.89
CA LYS A 219 -37.54 -23.98 -19.82
C LYS A 219 -37.49 -22.91 -18.71
N THR A 220 -37.23 -23.35 -17.50
CA THR A 220 -36.87 -22.44 -16.43
C THR A 220 -35.51 -21.81 -16.69
N GLN A 221 -35.19 -20.69 -16.05
CA GLN A 221 -33.88 -20.04 -16.18
C GLN A 221 -32.73 -21.01 -15.83
N GLU A 222 -32.89 -21.75 -14.76
CA GLU A 222 -31.89 -22.71 -14.28
C GLU A 222 -31.65 -23.86 -15.26
N GLU A 223 -32.72 -24.37 -15.87
CA GLU A 223 -32.64 -25.39 -16.93
C GLU A 223 -32.01 -24.81 -18.20
N ALA A 224 -32.38 -23.60 -18.61
CA ALA A 224 -31.84 -22.95 -19.79
C ALA A 224 -30.33 -22.67 -19.64
N GLU A 225 -29.90 -22.20 -18.49
CA GLU A 225 -28.47 -21.97 -18.19
C GLU A 225 -27.67 -23.27 -18.16
N ARG A 226 -28.23 -24.35 -17.60
CA ARG A 226 -27.57 -25.65 -17.54
C ARG A 226 -27.47 -26.30 -18.94
N GLU A 227 -28.49 -26.16 -19.74
CA GLU A 227 -28.64 -26.85 -21.02
C GLU A 227 -28.20 -26.02 -22.22
N SER A 228 -27.71 -24.80 -22.02
CA SER A 228 -27.15 -23.96 -23.07
C SER A 228 -26.07 -24.70 -23.86
N PRO A 229 -26.24 -24.90 -25.19
CA PRO A 229 -25.20 -25.48 -26.04
C PRO A 229 -23.88 -24.74 -25.97
N LEU A 230 -23.90 -23.41 -26.00
CA LEU A 230 -22.69 -22.58 -25.94
C LEU A 230 -21.91 -22.79 -24.63
N MET A 231 -22.63 -22.88 -23.50
CA MET A 231 -22.01 -23.22 -22.22
C MET A 231 -21.49 -24.66 -22.18
N GLY A 232 -22.21 -25.60 -22.85
CA GLY A 232 -21.77 -26.99 -23.04
C GLY A 232 -20.44 -27.07 -23.78
N GLU A 233 -20.29 -26.33 -24.88
CA GLU A 233 -19.04 -26.26 -25.65
C GLU A 233 -17.88 -25.67 -24.80
N ALA A 234 -18.15 -24.61 -24.02
CA ALA A 234 -17.12 -24.04 -23.12
C ALA A 234 -16.67 -25.05 -22.05
N ARG A 235 -17.60 -25.82 -21.46
CA ARG A 235 -17.28 -26.91 -20.53
C ARG A 235 -16.47 -28.03 -21.20
N ALA A 236 -16.83 -28.41 -22.41
CA ALA A 236 -16.11 -29.40 -23.20
C ALA A 236 -14.67 -28.92 -23.51
N MET A 237 -14.49 -27.64 -23.81
CA MET A 237 -13.17 -27.03 -24.02
C MET A 237 -12.34 -27.07 -22.76
N LEU A 238 -12.88 -26.75 -21.59
CA LEU A 238 -12.19 -26.86 -20.31
C LEU A 238 -11.74 -28.30 -20.04
N LYS A 239 -12.62 -29.27 -20.30
CA LYS A 239 -12.27 -30.68 -20.15
C LYS A 239 -11.11 -31.10 -21.06
N LYS A 240 -11.14 -30.69 -22.34
CA LYS A 240 -10.04 -30.92 -23.28
C LYS A 240 -8.74 -30.27 -22.80
N TRP A 241 -8.81 -29.07 -22.26
CA TRP A 241 -7.64 -28.41 -21.67
C TRP A 241 -7.05 -29.22 -20.52
N GLU A 242 -7.91 -29.72 -19.61
CA GLU A 242 -7.51 -30.56 -18.47
C GLU A 242 -6.91 -31.92 -18.91
N ASP A 243 -7.49 -32.51 -19.97
CA ASP A 243 -7.01 -33.77 -20.55
C ASP A 243 -5.71 -33.60 -21.38
N GLY A 244 -5.23 -32.36 -21.56
CA GLY A 244 -3.98 -32.08 -22.26
C GLY A 244 -4.08 -31.99 -23.78
N ASP A 245 -5.27 -31.73 -24.34
CA ASP A 245 -5.49 -31.55 -25.78
C ASP A 245 -4.55 -30.47 -26.34
N SER A 246 -3.77 -30.81 -27.34
CA SER A 246 -2.69 -29.97 -27.85
C SER A 246 -3.20 -28.72 -28.56
N GLU A 247 -4.34 -28.81 -29.26
CA GLU A 247 -4.93 -27.66 -29.99
C GLU A 247 -5.50 -26.65 -28.99
N VAL A 248 -6.27 -27.13 -27.99
CA VAL A 248 -6.85 -26.30 -26.96
C VAL A 248 -5.75 -25.65 -26.10
N ARG A 249 -4.71 -26.40 -25.76
CA ARG A 249 -3.55 -25.86 -25.02
C ARG A 249 -2.76 -24.82 -25.80
N SER A 250 -2.61 -25.01 -27.11
CA SER A 250 -1.92 -24.04 -27.97
C SER A 250 -2.73 -22.74 -28.10
N LEU A 251 -4.05 -22.83 -28.28
CA LEU A 251 -4.95 -21.67 -28.29
C LEU A 251 -4.92 -20.93 -26.95
N TRP A 252 -5.06 -21.67 -25.86
CA TRP A 252 -5.00 -21.13 -24.50
C TRP A 252 -3.70 -20.38 -24.26
N LYS A 253 -2.56 -20.96 -24.64
CA LYS A 253 -1.25 -20.33 -24.47
C LYS A 253 -1.16 -19.03 -25.27
N MET A 254 -1.52 -19.06 -26.53
CA MET A 254 -1.47 -17.89 -27.41
C MET A 254 -2.30 -16.74 -26.83
N MET A 255 -3.54 -16.99 -26.43
CA MET A 255 -4.43 -15.95 -25.91
C MET A 255 -3.98 -15.43 -24.54
N ASN A 256 -3.47 -16.31 -23.64
CA ASN A 256 -2.93 -15.85 -22.36
C ASN A 256 -1.63 -15.06 -22.53
N ASP A 257 -0.75 -15.42 -23.47
CA ASP A 257 0.46 -14.63 -23.77
C ASP A 257 0.09 -13.18 -24.16
N TRP A 258 -1.01 -12.98 -24.91
CA TRP A 258 -1.51 -11.62 -25.20
C TRP A 258 -1.98 -10.88 -23.96
N VAL A 259 -2.69 -11.57 -23.06
CA VAL A 259 -3.18 -10.97 -21.81
C VAL A 259 -2.03 -10.64 -20.88
N TYR A 260 -1.03 -11.52 -20.74
CA TYR A 260 0.15 -11.27 -19.91
C TYR A 260 0.90 -10.04 -20.37
N ALA A 261 1.13 -9.89 -21.69
CA ALA A 261 1.74 -8.69 -22.25
C ALA A 261 0.92 -7.42 -21.95
N GLY A 262 -0.41 -7.52 -22.02
CA GLY A 262 -1.31 -6.42 -21.66
C GLY A 262 -1.22 -6.04 -20.18
N PHE A 263 -1.22 -7.01 -19.27
CA PHE A 263 -1.05 -6.77 -17.84
C PHE A 263 0.30 -6.15 -17.50
N ASP A 264 1.38 -6.63 -18.11
CA ASP A 264 2.73 -6.09 -17.91
C ASP A 264 2.82 -4.60 -18.32
N GLU A 265 2.13 -4.22 -19.38
CA GLU A 265 2.02 -2.82 -19.79
C GLU A 265 1.28 -1.98 -18.75
N THR A 266 0.12 -2.44 -18.27
CA THR A 266 -0.65 -1.73 -17.23
C THR A 266 0.15 -1.62 -15.92
N TYR A 267 0.84 -2.69 -15.47
CA TYR A 267 1.67 -2.64 -14.27
C TYR A 267 2.83 -1.64 -14.41
N ARG A 268 3.49 -1.62 -15.58
CA ARG A 268 4.58 -0.67 -15.85
C ARG A 268 4.06 0.77 -15.85
N ARG A 269 2.93 1.04 -16.47
CA ARG A 269 2.28 2.36 -16.44
C ARG A 269 1.91 2.78 -15.01
N MET A 270 1.38 1.86 -14.23
CA MET A 270 1.03 2.10 -12.82
C MET A 270 2.28 2.23 -11.92
N GLY A 271 3.45 1.79 -12.37
CA GLY A 271 4.69 1.79 -11.59
C GLY A 271 4.68 0.77 -10.46
N VAL A 272 4.04 -0.39 -10.67
CA VAL A 272 4.06 -1.55 -9.77
C VAL A 272 4.74 -2.73 -10.45
N GLY A 273 5.25 -3.68 -9.66
CA GLY A 273 5.92 -4.85 -10.22
C GLY A 273 6.02 -6.01 -9.22
N PHE A 274 6.46 -7.16 -9.70
CA PHE A 274 6.54 -8.40 -8.95
C PHE A 274 7.92 -9.04 -9.11
N ASP A 275 8.37 -9.71 -8.05
CA ASP A 275 9.62 -10.47 -8.07
C ASP A 275 9.37 -11.91 -8.52
N LYS A 276 8.16 -12.43 -8.28
CA LYS A 276 7.72 -13.76 -8.70
C LYS A 276 6.24 -13.75 -9.07
N ILE A 277 5.90 -14.35 -10.21
CA ILE A 277 4.51 -14.57 -10.63
C ILE A 277 4.23 -16.07 -10.58
N TYR A 278 3.11 -16.43 -9.96
CA TYR A 278 2.54 -17.77 -9.98
C TYR A 278 1.35 -17.80 -10.93
N TYR A 279 1.14 -18.93 -11.57
CA TYR A 279 0.04 -19.13 -12.51
C TYR A 279 -0.83 -20.29 -12.01
N GLU A 280 -2.14 -20.08 -11.95
CA GLU A 280 -3.09 -21.09 -11.49
C GLU A 280 -2.96 -22.39 -12.30
N SER A 281 -2.70 -22.28 -13.61
CA SER A 281 -2.46 -23.41 -14.51
C SER A 281 -1.32 -24.34 -14.06
N ASN A 282 -0.38 -23.83 -13.26
CA ASN A 282 0.75 -24.61 -12.73
C ASN A 282 0.52 -25.05 -11.28
N THR A 283 -0.27 -24.30 -10.49
CA THR A 283 -0.39 -24.53 -9.04
C THR A 283 -1.57 -25.41 -8.66
N TYR A 284 -2.58 -25.58 -9.52
CA TYR A 284 -3.84 -26.23 -9.17
C TYR A 284 -3.72 -27.73 -8.82
N LEU A 285 -2.71 -28.42 -9.32
CA LEU A 285 -2.49 -29.85 -9.04
C LEU A 285 -1.87 -30.09 -7.66
N GLU A 286 -1.05 -29.16 -7.18
CA GLU A 286 -0.30 -29.26 -5.92
C GLU A 286 -1.21 -29.34 -4.68
N GLY A 287 -2.34 -28.65 -4.71
CA GLY A 287 -3.31 -28.68 -3.63
C GLY A 287 -4.07 -30.01 -3.54
N LYS A 288 -4.37 -30.62 -4.67
CA LYS A 288 -5.08 -31.90 -4.74
C LYS A 288 -4.29 -33.01 -4.02
N GLU A 289 -2.97 -33.08 -4.24
CA GLU A 289 -2.10 -34.04 -3.58
C GLU A 289 -2.18 -33.89 -2.05
N LYS A 290 -2.11 -32.66 -1.55
CA LYS A 290 -2.20 -32.37 -0.10
C LYS A 290 -3.56 -32.72 0.51
N VAL A 291 -4.64 -32.50 -0.24
CA VAL A 291 -5.99 -32.90 0.21
C VAL A 291 -6.12 -34.41 0.28
N LEU A 292 -5.58 -35.15 -0.69
CA LEU A 292 -5.59 -36.61 -0.67
C LEU A 292 -4.74 -37.18 0.48
N GLU A 293 -3.56 -36.61 0.73
CA GLU A 293 -2.73 -36.93 1.89
C GLU A 293 -3.50 -36.68 3.22
N GLY A 294 -4.21 -35.56 3.32
CA GLY A 294 -5.07 -35.25 4.46
C GLY A 294 -6.22 -36.24 4.64
N LEU A 295 -6.80 -36.72 3.55
CA LEU A 295 -7.84 -37.74 3.55
C LEU A 295 -7.30 -39.09 4.09
N GLU A 296 -6.12 -39.52 3.63
CA GLU A 296 -5.46 -40.73 4.10
C GLU A 296 -5.10 -40.65 5.59
N LYS A 297 -4.75 -39.48 6.09
CA LYS A 297 -4.47 -39.23 7.52
C LYS A 297 -5.74 -39.05 8.38
N GLY A 298 -6.94 -39.14 7.79
CA GLY A 298 -8.21 -38.95 8.50
C GLY A 298 -8.50 -37.52 8.95
N LEU A 299 -7.78 -36.51 8.38
CA LEU A 299 -8.02 -35.09 8.62
C LEU A 299 -9.25 -34.58 7.85
N PHE A 300 -9.55 -35.23 6.73
CA PHE A 300 -10.68 -34.97 5.85
C PHE A 300 -11.49 -36.24 5.67
N TYR A 301 -12.70 -36.12 5.14
CA TYR A 301 -13.59 -37.24 4.93
C TYR A 301 -14.22 -37.20 3.53
N ARG A 302 -14.63 -38.38 3.05
CA ARG A 302 -15.31 -38.53 1.77
C ARG A 302 -16.80 -38.73 1.99
N LYS A 303 -17.63 -37.99 1.25
CA LYS A 303 -19.09 -38.22 1.22
C LYS A 303 -19.45 -39.34 0.24
N GLU A 304 -20.72 -39.80 0.31
CA GLU A 304 -21.25 -40.89 -0.53
C GLU A 304 -21.15 -40.58 -2.04
N ASP A 305 -21.23 -39.28 -2.41
CA ASP A 305 -21.10 -38.83 -3.79
C ASP A 305 -19.64 -38.80 -4.28
N GLY A 306 -18.68 -39.20 -3.44
CA GLY A 306 -17.24 -39.22 -3.75
C GLY A 306 -16.51 -37.91 -3.49
N SER A 307 -17.18 -36.81 -3.13
CA SER A 307 -16.58 -35.53 -2.79
C SER A 307 -15.79 -35.59 -1.50
N VAL A 308 -14.71 -34.77 -1.39
CA VAL A 308 -13.86 -34.69 -0.20
C VAL A 308 -14.14 -33.38 0.55
N TRP A 309 -14.33 -33.48 1.85
CA TRP A 309 -14.71 -32.38 2.73
C TRP A 309 -13.82 -32.29 3.97
N ALA A 310 -13.62 -31.09 4.47
CA ALA A 310 -13.10 -30.80 5.80
C ALA A 310 -14.24 -30.43 6.76
N ASP A 311 -14.24 -31.05 7.94
CA ASP A 311 -15.12 -30.62 9.02
C ASP A 311 -14.36 -29.63 9.91
N LEU A 312 -14.85 -28.39 9.96
CA LEU A 312 -14.29 -27.28 10.72
C LEU A 312 -15.26 -26.78 11.80
N THR A 313 -16.33 -27.55 12.08
CA THR A 313 -17.38 -27.16 13.03
C THR A 313 -16.88 -27.04 14.45
N ALA A 314 -15.89 -27.87 14.84
CA ALA A 314 -15.22 -27.77 16.13
C ALA A 314 -14.42 -26.46 16.32
N ASP A 315 -14.03 -25.83 15.20
CA ASP A 315 -13.31 -24.55 15.17
C ASP A 315 -14.27 -23.35 14.96
N GLY A 316 -15.59 -23.60 14.99
CA GLY A 316 -16.65 -22.57 14.83
C GLY A 316 -16.87 -22.14 13.36
N LEU A 317 -16.40 -22.93 12.39
CA LEU A 317 -16.57 -22.69 10.96
C LEU A 317 -17.45 -23.79 10.33
N ASP A 318 -17.82 -23.62 9.06
CA ASP A 318 -18.63 -24.62 8.33
C ASP A 318 -17.80 -25.79 7.81
N GLN A 319 -18.49 -26.86 7.39
CA GLN A 319 -17.86 -27.90 6.56
C GLN A 319 -17.48 -27.33 5.20
N LYS A 320 -16.28 -27.65 4.70
CA LYS A 320 -15.74 -27.12 3.46
C LYS A 320 -15.46 -28.22 2.44
N LEU A 321 -16.00 -28.05 1.25
CA LEU A 321 -15.69 -28.86 0.08
C LEU A 321 -14.22 -28.55 -0.33
N LEU A 322 -13.45 -29.64 -0.53
CA LEU A 322 -12.08 -29.58 -1.00
C LEU A 322 -11.91 -30.19 -2.39
N LEU A 323 -12.56 -31.34 -2.65
CA LEU A 323 -12.62 -31.94 -3.99
C LEU A 323 -14.06 -32.26 -4.33
N ARG A 324 -14.48 -31.98 -5.58
CA ARG A 324 -15.79 -32.37 -6.09
C ARG A 324 -15.89 -33.88 -6.27
N SER A 325 -17.09 -34.39 -6.53
CA SER A 325 -17.35 -35.81 -6.77
C SER A 325 -16.57 -36.40 -7.95
N ASP A 326 -16.26 -35.59 -8.95
CA ASP A 326 -15.41 -35.96 -10.09
C ASP A 326 -13.89 -35.85 -9.79
N GLY A 327 -13.52 -35.52 -8.56
CA GLY A 327 -12.15 -35.37 -8.11
C GLY A 327 -11.47 -34.05 -8.53
N THR A 328 -12.22 -33.09 -9.08
CA THR A 328 -11.68 -31.76 -9.42
C THR A 328 -11.53 -30.87 -8.20
N SER A 329 -10.50 -30.01 -8.20
CA SER A 329 -10.20 -29.05 -7.14
C SER A 329 -11.17 -27.88 -7.13
N VAL A 330 -11.41 -27.33 -5.93
CA VAL A 330 -12.07 -26.04 -5.73
C VAL A 330 -11.02 -24.96 -5.40
N TYR A 331 -11.42 -23.69 -5.36
CA TYR A 331 -10.50 -22.57 -5.05
C TYR A 331 -9.66 -22.79 -3.77
N MET A 332 -10.30 -23.26 -2.71
CA MET A 332 -9.60 -23.55 -1.44
C MET A 332 -8.44 -24.54 -1.61
N THR A 333 -8.63 -25.56 -2.42
CA THR A 333 -7.59 -26.56 -2.71
C THR A 333 -6.45 -25.96 -3.53
N GLN A 334 -6.77 -25.07 -4.45
CA GLN A 334 -5.77 -24.37 -5.26
C GLN A 334 -4.91 -23.45 -4.39
N ASP A 335 -5.52 -22.74 -3.44
CA ASP A 335 -4.81 -21.87 -2.50
C ASP A 335 -3.87 -22.64 -1.57
N ILE A 336 -4.28 -23.84 -1.11
CA ILE A 336 -3.39 -24.75 -0.36
C ILE A 336 -2.17 -25.11 -1.20
N GLY A 337 -2.36 -25.45 -2.47
CA GLY A 337 -1.27 -25.78 -3.39
C GLY A 337 -0.32 -24.62 -3.65
N THR A 338 -0.88 -23.44 -3.90
CA THR A 338 -0.10 -22.22 -4.12
C THR A 338 0.72 -21.84 -2.88
N ALA A 339 0.11 -21.93 -1.68
CA ALA A 339 0.81 -21.67 -0.44
C ALA A 339 1.97 -22.67 -0.23
N LYS A 340 1.73 -23.97 -0.47
CA LYS A 340 2.80 -25.00 -0.42
C LYS A 340 4.00 -24.62 -1.30
N LEU A 341 3.76 -24.27 -2.56
CA LEU A 341 4.82 -23.91 -3.51
C LEU A 341 5.61 -22.68 -3.06
N ARG A 342 4.94 -21.66 -2.55
CA ARG A 342 5.59 -20.43 -2.08
C ARG A 342 6.58 -20.68 -0.95
N PHE A 343 6.19 -21.50 0.02
CA PHE A 343 7.06 -21.88 1.14
C PHE A 343 8.15 -22.89 0.76
N GLN A 344 8.01 -23.57 -0.39
CA GLN A 344 9.10 -24.36 -0.99
C GLN A 344 10.11 -23.48 -1.74
N ASP A 345 9.61 -22.47 -2.47
CA ASP A 345 10.44 -21.56 -3.26
C ASP A 345 11.26 -20.59 -2.39
N TYR A 346 10.70 -20.16 -1.24
CA TYR A 346 11.29 -19.16 -0.37
C TYR A 346 11.19 -19.53 1.11
N PRO A 347 12.23 -19.26 1.92
CA PRO A 347 12.17 -19.41 3.38
C PRO A 347 11.38 -18.25 4.02
N ILE A 348 10.06 -18.26 3.83
CA ILE A 348 9.16 -17.18 4.23
C ILE A 348 8.99 -17.17 5.75
N ASP A 349 9.26 -16.02 6.39
CA ASP A 349 8.95 -15.80 7.81
C ASP A 349 7.52 -15.26 8.00
N GLN A 350 7.00 -14.52 7.01
CA GLN A 350 5.66 -13.95 7.07
C GLN A 350 5.06 -13.86 5.67
N MET A 351 3.85 -14.38 5.51
CA MET A 351 3.06 -14.29 4.27
C MET A 351 1.90 -13.32 4.45
N ILE A 352 1.79 -12.32 3.58
CA ILE A 352 0.72 -11.32 3.58
C ILE A 352 -0.07 -11.42 2.27
N TYR A 353 -1.38 -11.62 2.38
CA TYR A 353 -2.32 -11.61 1.26
C TYR A 353 -3.09 -10.29 1.26
N VAL A 354 -2.91 -9.49 0.22
CA VAL A 354 -3.63 -8.22 0.02
C VAL A 354 -4.91 -8.50 -0.76
N VAL A 355 -6.01 -8.70 -0.05
CA VAL A 355 -7.28 -9.12 -0.66
C VAL A 355 -8.46 -8.38 0.00
N GLY A 356 -9.53 -8.13 -0.76
CA GLY A 356 -10.72 -7.44 -0.28
C GLY A 356 -11.39 -8.14 0.90
N ASN A 357 -12.08 -7.36 1.73
CA ASN A 357 -12.74 -7.83 2.95
C ASN A 357 -13.86 -8.86 2.73
N GLU A 358 -14.34 -9.00 1.49
CA GLU A 358 -15.30 -10.03 1.11
C GLU A 358 -14.74 -11.44 1.27
N GLN A 359 -13.40 -11.60 1.32
CA GLN A 359 -12.69 -12.87 1.45
C GLN A 359 -12.24 -13.18 2.89
N ASN A 360 -12.66 -12.40 3.90
CA ASN A 360 -12.27 -12.61 5.30
C ASN A 360 -12.49 -14.05 5.77
N TYR A 361 -13.68 -14.59 5.49
CA TYR A 361 -14.03 -15.95 5.85
C TYR A 361 -13.17 -17.00 5.11
N HIS A 362 -12.88 -16.77 3.84
CA HIS A 362 -12.04 -17.66 3.04
C HIS A 362 -10.62 -17.79 3.64
N PHE A 363 -10.00 -16.68 4.04
CA PHE A 363 -8.66 -16.71 4.64
C PHE A 363 -8.62 -17.29 6.04
N GLN A 364 -9.70 -17.17 6.84
CA GLN A 364 -9.82 -17.88 8.11
C GLN A 364 -9.82 -19.40 7.89
N VAL A 365 -10.61 -19.87 6.93
CA VAL A 365 -10.65 -21.28 6.53
C VAL A 365 -9.30 -21.75 6.01
N LEU A 366 -8.66 -20.98 5.12
CA LEU A 366 -7.37 -21.34 4.53
C LEU A 366 -6.29 -21.50 5.61
N ALA A 367 -6.17 -20.54 6.53
CA ALA A 367 -5.20 -20.60 7.62
C ALA A 367 -5.37 -21.87 8.48
N LEU A 368 -6.62 -22.20 8.82
CA LEU A 368 -6.92 -23.39 9.60
C LEU A 368 -6.63 -24.69 8.84
N LEU A 369 -6.96 -24.76 7.56
CA LEU A 369 -6.69 -25.93 6.73
C LEU A 369 -5.19 -26.17 6.56
N LEU A 370 -4.42 -25.11 6.33
CA LEU A 370 -2.96 -25.20 6.23
C LEU A 370 -2.33 -25.73 7.52
N ASP A 371 -2.80 -25.28 8.69
CA ASP A 371 -2.37 -25.81 9.97
C ASP A 371 -2.74 -27.30 10.12
N LYS A 372 -3.98 -27.69 9.78
CA LYS A 372 -4.45 -29.08 9.84
C LYS A 372 -3.67 -30.03 8.95
N VAL A 373 -3.27 -29.61 7.75
CA VAL A 373 -2.41 -30.42 6.85
C VAL A 373 -0.93 -30.38 7.21
N GLY A 374 -0.58 -29.78 8.35
CA GLY A 374 0.74 -29.86 8.97
C GLY A 374 1.69 -28.72 8.60
N PHE A 375 1.21 -27.64 7.99
CA PHE A 375 2.00 -26.43 7.77
C PHE A 375 1.96 -25.55 9.03
N LYS A 376 3.02 -25.58 9.83
CA LYS A 376 3.10 -24.83 11.12
C LYS A 376 2.91 -23.32 10.96
N TRP A 377 3.22 -22.77 9.79
CA TRP A 377 3.05 -21.37 9.43
C TRP A 377 1.61 -21.02 9.00
N GLY A 378 0.70 -21.98 8.87
CA GLY A 378 -0.66 -21.75 8.41
C GLY A 378 -1.41 -20.70 9.24
N LYS A 379 -1.25 -20.72 10.57
CA LYS A 379 -1.88 -19.75 11.48
C LYS A 379 -1.27 -18.35 11.45
N ASP A 380 -0.06 -18.21 10.92
CA ASP A 380 0.69 -16.96 10.87
C ASP A 380 0.47 -16.20 9.55
N LEU A 381 -0.44 -16.68 8.69
CA LEU A 381 -0.84 -15.97 7.49
C LEU A 381 -1.57 -14.69 7.84
N ILE A 382 -1.21 -13.61 7.18
CA ILE A 382 -1.87 -12.32 7.36
C ILE A 382 -2.74 -12.04 6.16
N HIS A 383 -4.04 -11.93 6.38
CA HIS A 383 -4.95 -11.34 5.44
C HIS A 383 -4.97 -9.82 5.67
N PHE A 384 -4.27 -9.08 4.81
CA PHE A 384 -4.41 -7.64 4.74
C PHE A 384 -5.73 -7.33 4.04
N SER A 385 -6.79 -7.31 4.86
CA SER A 385 -8.16 -7.09 4.44
C SER A 385 -8.41 -5.61 4.18
N TYR A 386 -8.83 -5.25 2.97
CA TYR A 386 -9.14 -3.87 2.62
C TYR A 386 -10.59 -3.69 2.17
N GLY A 387 -11.12 -2.47 2.37
CA GLY A 387 -12.47 -2.10 1.97
C GLY A 387 -12.56 -1.84 0.46
N MET A 388 -13.78 -1.88 -0.08
CA MET A 388 -14.05 -1.73 -1.51
C MET A 388 -13.88 -0.27 -1.97
N VAL A 389 -13.58 -0.09 -3.27
CA VAL A 389 -13.62 1.19 -3.94
C VAL A 389 -14.87 1.28 -4.80
N GLU A 390 -15.58 2.40 -4.68
CA GLU A 390 -16.82 2.68 -5.40
C GLU A 390 -16.67 3.98 -6.19
N LEU A 391 -17.49 4.14 -7.21
CA LEU A 391 -17.61 5.39 -7.97
C LEU A 391 -18.80 6.20 -7.47
N PRO A 392 -18.85 7.54 -7.70
CA PRO A 392 -19.99 8.38 -7.34
C PRO A 392 -21.34 7.89 -7.89
N ASN A 393 -21.31 7.18 -9.01
CA ASN A 393 -22.50 6.64 -9.71
C ASN A 393 -22.88 5.21 -9.27
N GLY A 394 -22.26 4.66 -8.23
CA GLY A 394 -22.58 3.34 -7.66
C GLY A 394 -21.47 2.29 -7.77
N LYS A 395 -21.75 1.06 -7.30
CA LYS A 395 -20.78 -0.05 -7.29
C LYS A 395 -20.41 -0.48 -8.70
N MET A 396 -19.13 -0.81 -8.90
CA MET A 396 -18.64 -1.42 -10.13
C MET A 396 -19.27 -2.81 -10.34
N LYS A 397 -20.11 -2.96 -11.34
CA LYS A 397 -20.65 -4.26 -11.73
C LYS A 397 -19.89 -4.83 -12.91
N SER A 398 -19.13 -5.89 -12.70
CA SER A 398 -18.30 -6.56 -13.71
C SER A 398 -19.07 -7.28 -14.83
N ARG A 399 -20.41 -7.38 -14.73
CA ARG A 399 -21.24 -8.12 -15.69
C ARG A 399 -21.99 -7.27 -16.71
N GLU A 400 -21.91 -5.94 -16.62
CA GLU A 400 -22.69 -5.01 -17.44
C GLU A 400 -21.86 -4.00 -18.25
N GLY A 401 -20.53 -4.19 -18.36
CA GLY A 401 -19.65 -3.27 -19.11
C GLY A 401 -19.44 -1.89 -18.43
N THR A 402 -19.77 -1.76 -17.14
CA THR A 402 -19.65 -0.51 -16.37
C THR A 402 -18.47 -0.51 -15.41
N VAL A 403 -17.47 -1.33 -15.69
CA VAL A 403 -16.24 -1.38 -14.88
C VAL A 403 -15.26 -0.35 -15.43
N VAL A 404 -14.77 0.54 -14.57
CA VAL A 404 -13.73 1.50 -14.98
C VAL A 404 -12.42 0.75 -15.21
N ASP A 405 -12.00 0.73 -16.45
CA ASP A 405 -10.74 0.16 -16.91
C ASP A 405 -9.54 0.89 -16.27
N ALA A 406 -8.49 0.15 -15.92
CA ALA A 406 -7.33 0.74 -15.24
C ALA A 406 -6.52 1.68 -16.16
N ASP A 407 -6.40 1.33 -17.45
CA ASP A 407 -5.68 2.14 -18.41
C ASP A 407 -6.45 3.42 -18.75
N GLU A 408 -7.75 3.31 -19.00
CA GLU A 408 -8.64 4.46 -19.23
C GLU A 408 -8.64 5.42 -18.03
N LEU A 409 -8.66 4.87 -16.82
CA LEU A 409 -8.57 5.67 -15.60
C LEU A 409 -7.24 6.43 -15.50
N MET A 410 -6.13 5.77 -15.80
CA MET A 410 -4.82 6.43 -15.79
C MET A 410 -4.74 7.53 -16.87
N ASP A 411 -5.31 7.29 -18.05
CA ASP A 411 -5.37 8.29 -19.13
C ASP A 411 -6.24 9.49 -18.72
N GLU A 412 -7.42 9.28 -18.13
CA GLU A 412 -8.29 10.34 -17.60
C GLU A 412 -7.56 11.21 -16.57
N MET A 413 -6.79 10.59 -15.68
CA MET A 413 -6.02 11.33 -14.68
C MET A 413 -4.87 12.14 -15.28
N ILE A 414 -4.20 11.62 -16.29
CA ILE A 414 -3.13 12.33 -17.01
C ILE A 414 -3.70 13.49 -17.82
N ASP A 415 -4.83 13.28 -18.49
CA ASP A 415 -5.52 14.32 -19.24
C ASP A 415 -6.03 15.44 -18.33
N GLY A 416 -6.59 15.08 -17.17
CA GLY A 416 -6.98 16.05 -16.13
C GLY A 416 -5.81 16.90 -15.66
N ALA A 417 -4.62 16.27 -15.44
CA ALA A 417 -3.41 16.99 -15.08
C ALA A 417 -2.96 17.96 -16.19
N ARG A 418 -3.09 17.54 -17.45
CA ARG A 418 -2.76 18.38 -18.62
C ARG A 418 -3.67 19.61 -18.69
N GLU A 419 -4.97 19.43 -18.53
CA GLU A 419 -5.93 20.55 -18.59
C GLU A 419 -5.70 21.55 -17.43
N MET A 420 -5.54 21.09 -16.20
CA MET A 420 -5.27 21.97 -15.06
C MET A 420 -3.94 22.73 -15.18
N SER A 421 -2.94 22.13 -15.81
CA SER A 421 -1.62 22.76 -15.99
C SER A 421 -1.65 23.86 -17.07
N LYS A 422 -2.51 23.76 -18.08
CA LYS A 422 -2.72 24.82 -19.09
C LYS A 422 -3.16 26.14 -18.47
N GLU A 423 -3.99 26.08 -17.45
CA GLU A 423 -4.51 27.27 -16.77
C GLU A 423 -3.43 28.07 -16.03
N ARG A 424 -2.33 27.41 -15.63
CA ARG A 424 -1.27 28.02 -14.80
C ARG A 424 -0.10 28.61 -15.56
N ASN A 425 0.09 28.27 -16.82
CA ASN A 425 1.12 28.79 -17.72
C ASN A 425 2.58 28.73 -17.17
N THR A 426 2.90 27.74 -16.34
CA THR A 426 4.16 27.64 -15.60
C THR A 426 5.27 26.81 -16.30
N MET A 427 4.93 26.14 -17.42
CA MET A 427 5.81 25.15 -18.08
C MET A 427 6.32 25.62 -19.45
N THR A 428 6.45 26.93 -19.66
CA THR A 428 6.81 27.52 -20.97
C THR A 428 8.24 27.19 -21.43
N GLU A 429 9.14 26.86 -20.51
CA GLU A 429 10.54 26.53 -20.81
C GLU A 429 10.80 25.03 -21.03
N MET A 430 9.77 24.18 -20.91
CA MET A 430 9.88 22.73 -21.05
C MET A 430 9.63 22.29 -22.50
N THR A 431 10.30 21.22 -22.93
CA THR A 431 9.95 20.51 -24.16
C THR A 431 8.58 19.82 -24.03
N ASP A 432 7.99 19.40 -25.13
CA ASP A 432 6.71 18.67 -25.13
C ASP A 432 6.83 17.34 -24.35
N GLU A 433 7.94 16.63 -24.51
CA GLU A 433 8.23 15.37 -23.82
C GLU A 433 8.35 15.56 -22.29
N GLU A 434 9.05 16.61 -21.86
CA GLU A 434 9.17 16.96 -20.45
C GLU A 434 7.79 17.31 -19.85
N ARG A 435 6.97 18.06 -20.58
CA ARG A 435 5.59 18.39 -20.14
C ARG A 435 4.72 17.14 -20.00
N GLU A 436 4.74 16.27 -21.01
CA GLU A 436 3.97 15.02 -20.96
C GLU A 436 4.40 14.12 -19.78
N ASN A 437 5.70 14.03 -19.51
CA ASN A 437 6.18 13.30 -18.33
C ASN A 437 5.72 13.95 -17.01
N VAL A 438 5.70 15.27 -16.92
CA VAL A 438 5.18 15.97 -15.73
C VAL A 438 3.68 15.71 -15.57
N PHE A 439 2.88 15.75 -16.65
CA PHE A 439 1.44 15.42 -16.58
C PHE A 439 1.22 13.98 -16.11
N ARG A 440 2.03 13.03 -16.61
CA ARG A 440 2.00 11.65 -16.13
C ARG A 440 2.30 11.56 -14.63
N ILE A 441 3.34 12.22 -14.15
CA ILE A 441 3.73 12.23 -12.73
C ILE A 441 2.63 12.82 -11.87
N ILE A 442 2.01 13.92 -12.29
CA ILE A 442 0.92 14.58 -11.56
C ILE A 442 -0.35 13.72 -11.56
N GLY A 443 -0.77 13.26 -12.73
CA GLY A 443 -2.01 12.47 -12.87
C GLY A 443 -1.94 11.15 -12.10
N LEU A 444 -0.86 10.39 -12.26
CA LEU A 444 -0.66 9.15 -11.50
C LEU A 444 -0.43 9.43 -10.01
N GLY A 445 0.25 10.51 -9.65
CA GLY A 445 0.43 10.94 -8.27
C GLY A 445 -0.90 11.26 -7.59
N ALA A 446 -1.81 11.93 -8.29
CA ALA A 446 -3.16 12.23 -7.82
C ALA A 446 -3.96 10.95 -7.55
N LEU A 447 -3.98 10.02 -8.52
CA LEU A 447 -4.65 8.72 -8.40
C LEU A 447 -4.14 7.92 -7.20
N LYS A 448 -2.83 7.72 -7.13
CA LYS A 448 -2.18 6.92 -6.09
C LYS A 448 -2.41 7.51 -4.71
N TYR A 449 -2.19 8.82 -4.57
CA TYR A 449 -2.35 9.51 -3.31
C TYR A 449 -3.79 9.44 -2.79
N PHE A 450 -4.77 9.69 -3.67
CA PHE A 450 -6.19 9.66 -3.30
C PHE A 450 -6.62 8.30 -2.75
N ILE A 451 -6.13 7.23 -3.36
CA ILE A 451 -6.41 5.85 -2.92
C ILE A 451 -5.69 5.54 -1.60
N LEU A 452 -4.42 5.93 -1.47
CA LEU A 452 -3.56 5.52 -0.35
C LEU A 452 -3.73 6.38 0.91
N LYS A 453 -4.28 7.60 0.82
CA LYS A 453 -4.54 8.45 1.99
C LYS A 453 -5.67 7.96 2.88
N VAL A 454 -6.53 7.08 2.37
CA VAL A 454 -7.67 6.51 3.10
C VAL A 454 -7.22 5.28 3.88
N ASP A 455 -7.69 5.11 5.12
CA ASP A 455 -7.46 3.89 5.90
C ASP A 455 -7.84 2.66 5.03
N PRO A 456 -6.92 1.73 4.80
CA PRO A 456 -7.18 0.59 3.91
C PRO A 456 -8.44 -0.20 4.25
N ARG A 457 -8.79 -0.31 5.53
CA ARG A 457 -9.96 -1.08 6.00
C ARG A 457 -11.31 -0.44 5.67
N LYS A 458 -11.31 0.84 5.30
CA LYS A 458 -12.54 1.58 4.96
C LYS A 458 -12.87 1.43 3.48
N ASN A 459 -14.16 1.33 3.17
CA ASN A 459 -14.63 1.58 1.82
C ASN A 459 -14.34 3.03 1.43
N MET A 460 -14.12 3.26 0.16
CA MET A 460 -13.87 4.61 -0.36
C MET A 460 -14.65 4.88 -1.63
N LEU A 461 -14.98 6.14 -1.81
CA LEU A 461 -15.50 6.68 -3.05
C LEU A 461 -14.35 7.33 -3.82
N PHE A 462 -14.08 6.90 -5.04
CA PHE A 462 -13.06 7.50 -5.89
C PHE A 462 -13.69 8.58 -6.78
N ASN A 463 -13.19 9.80 -6.66
CA ASN A 463 -13.59 10.94 -7.48
C ASN A 463 -12.36 11.51 -8.21
N PRO A 464 -12.23 11.33 -9.54
CA PRO A 464 -11.10 11.83 -10.32
C PRO A 464 -10.88 13.35 -10.16
N GLN A 465 -11.95 14.13 -10.20
CA GLN A 465 -11.86 15.60 -10.13
C GLN A 465 -11.36 16.11 -8.79
N GLU A 466 -11.82 15.53 -7.69
CA GLU A 466 -11.33 15.88 -6.35
C GLU A 466 -9.88 15.45 -6.12
N SER A 467 -9.46 14.37 -6.76
CA SER A 467 -8.12 13.79 -6.56
C SER A 467 -7.02 14.64 -7.17
N ILE A 468 -7.32 15.41 -8.23
CA ILE A 468 -6.34 16.20 -8.99
C ILE A 468 -6.23 17.65 -8.51
N ASP A 469 -7.05 18.09 -7.55
CA ASP A 469 -7.02 19.46 -7.02
C ASP A 469 -5.67 19.80 -6.37
N PHE A 470 -5.15 20.99 -6.67
CA PHE A 470 -3.90 21.50 -6.09
C PHE A 470 -4.09 22.18 -4.72
N ASN A 471 -5.29 22.37 -4.25
CA ASN A 471 -5.61 23.15 -3.04
C ASN A 471 -6.16 22.28 -1.89
N GLY A 472 -6.01 20.99 -1.93
CA GLY A 472 -6.59 20.12 -0.91
C GLY A 472 -5.59 19.10 -0.37
N ASN A 473 -6.11 18.12 0.36
CA ASN A 473 -5.33 16.95 0.77
C ASN A 473 -5.20 15.99 -0.44
N THR A 474 -4.31 16.34 -1.37
CA THR A 474 -4.12 15.68 -2.66
C THR A 474 -2.65 15.44 -2.99
N GLY A 475 -2.37 14.49 -3.89
CA GLY A 475 -1.02 14.26 -4.42
C GLY A 475 -0.40 15.50 -5.08
N PRO A 476 -1.13 16.18 -5.99
CA PRO A 476 -0.64 17.41 -6.63
C PRO A 476 -0.27 18.53 -5.68
N PHE A 477 -0.97 18.71 -4.55
CA PHE A 477 -0.60 19.68 -3.52
C PHE A 477 0.81 19.39 -2.96
N VAL A 478 1.09 18.13 -2.64
CA VAL A 478 2.39 17.71 -2.09
C VAL A 478 3.48 17.80 -3.16
N GLN A 479 3.19 17.36 -4.39
CA GLN A 479 4.11 17.46 -5.54
C GLN A 479 4.46 18.92 -5.85
N TYR A 480 3.49 19.81 -5.81
CA TYR A 480 3.72 21.24 -6.01
C TYR A 480 4.60 21.83 -4.91
N THR A 481 4.43 21.40 -3.67
CA THR A 481 5.30 21.81 -2.56
C THR A 481 6.74 21.40 -2.81
N TYR A 482 6.96 20.15 -3.25
CA TYR A 482 8.28 19.65 -3.63
C TYR A 482 8.90 20.45 -4.77
N ALA A 483 8.18 20.65 -5.87
CA ALA A 483 8.65 21.41 -7.02
C ALA A 483 8.98 22.87 -6.68
N ARG A 484 8.18 23.50 -5.80
CA ARG A 484 8.45 24.84 -5.24
C ARG A 484 9.78 24.87 -4.50
N ILE A 485 10.05 23.89 -3.65
CA ILE A 485 11.32 23.80 -2.92
C ILE A 485 12.47 23.62 -3.91
N GLN A 486 12.33 22.76 -4.91
CA GLN A 486 13.37 22.57 -5.93
C GLN A 486 13.64 23.87 -6.71
N SER A 487 12.60 24.63 -7.04
CA SER A 487 12.77 25.95 -7.65
C SER A 487 13.48 26.96 -6.74
N LEU A 488 13.16 26.94 -5.44
CA LEU A 488 13.84 27.75 -4.42
C LEU A 488 15.35 27.42 -4.39
N LEU A 489 15.67 26.11 -4.30
CA LEU A 489 17.05 25.64 -4.22
C LEU A 489 17.87 25.98 -5.47
N ARG A 490 17.28 25.84 -6.66
CA ARG A 490 17.93 26.26 -7.92
C ARG A 490 18.24 27.75 -7.99
N LYS A 491 17.36 28.59 -7.41
CA LYS A 491 17.52 30.05 -7.39
C LYS A 491 18.49 30.53 -6.31
N SER A 492 18.81 29.69 -5.32
CA SER A 492 19.70 30.03 -4.22
C SER A 492 21.19 29.87 -4.57
N GLU A 493 21.55 29.68 -5.85
CA GLU A 493 22.87 29.28 -6.30
C GLU A 493 24.02 30.11 -5.71
N GLN A 494 25.01 29.38 -5.19
CA GLN A 494 26.42 29.73 -4.97
C GLN A 494 26.80 30.59 -3.75
N GLY A 495 25.90 31.30 -3.07
CA GLY A 495 26.31 32.20 -1.97
C GLY A 495 26.40 31.55 -0.58
N ASP A 496 25.59 30.53 -0.32
CA ASP A 496 25.38 30.01 1.04
C ASP A 496 25.96 28.59 1.27
N ALA A 497 26.63 28.03 0.28
CA ALA A 497 27.30 26.75 0.43
C ALA A 497 28.51 26.87 1.38
N GLY A 498 28.44 26.18 2.54
CA GLY A 498 29.50 26.18 3.55
C GLY A 498 29.34 27.24 4.64
N VAL A 499 28.26 28.01 4.66
CA VAL A 499 27.94 28.90 5.78
C VAL A 499 27.61 28.06 7.00
N ASP A 500 28.35 28.26 8.10
CA ASP A 500 28.10 27.59 9.36
C ASP A 500 26.90 28.23 10.09
N PHE A 501 25.88 27.44 10.37
CA PHE A 501 24.70 27.85 11.12
C PHE A 501 24.52 27.07 12.43
N THR A 502 25.57 26.42 12.95
CA THR A 502 25.50 25.59 14.16
C THR A 502 25.03 26.37 15.38
N ALA A 503 25.38 27.66 15.47
CA ALA A 503 25.00 28.54 16.56
C ALA A 503 23.65 29.25 16.35
N TYR A 504 22.94 28.98 15.24
CA TYR A 504 21.64 29.59 14.97
C TYR A 504 20.58 29.01 15.92
N GLU A 505 19.75 29.89 16.45
CA GLU A 505 18.60 29.54 17.28
C GLU A 505 17.30 29.65 16.47
N PRO A 506 16.72 28.50 16.10
CA PRO A 506 15.51 28.47 15.29
C PRO A 506 14.29 29.07 16.02
N ASN A 507 13.42 29.75 15.27
CA ASN A 507 12.14 30.21 15.79
C ASN A 507 11.10 29.07 15.91
N GLU A 508 9.95 29.36 16.54
CA GLU A 508 8.90 28.37 16.81
C GLU A 508 8.44 27.61 15.58
N LYS A 509 8.27 28.26 14.40
CA LYS A 509 7.83 27.60 13.18
C LYS A 509 8.92 26.73 12.54
N GLU A 510 10.16 27.15 12.64
CA GLU A 510 11.31 26.39 12.23
C GLU A 510 11.47 25.12 13.11
N ILE A 511 11.28 25.27 14.43
CA ILE A 511 11.27 24.15 15.38
C ILE A 511 10.11 23.19 15.07
N GLU A 512 8.89 23.69 14.80
CA GLU A 512 7.75 22.84 14.42
C GLU A 512 8.07 21.98 13.19
N LEU A 513 8.71 22.56 12.18
CA LEU A 513 9.13 21.79 10.99
C LEU A 513 10.20 20.74 11.33
N ILE A 514 11.18 21.06 12.16
CA ILE A 514 12.21 20.10 12.58
C ILE A 514 11.58 18.94 13.35
N GLN A 515 10.64 19.20 14.26
CA GLN A 515 9.89 18.17 14.97
C GLN A 515 9.16 17.25 13.99
N ARG A 516 8.43 17.80 13.00
CA ARG A 516 7.76 17.00 11.96
C ARG A 516 8.74 16.16 11.13
N LEU A 517 9.95 16.69 10.86
CA LEU A 517 10.98 15.90 10.17
C LEU A 517 11.40 14.68 11.01
N THR A 518 11.52 14.83 12.32
CA THR A 518 11.89 13.71 13.21
C THR A 518 10.79 12.66 13.36
N ASP A 519 9.52 13.03 13.19
CA ASP A 519 8.36 12.11 13.23
C ASP A 519 8.39 11.06 12.10
N PHE A 520 9.11 11.31 11.01
CA PHE A 520 9.15 10.42 9.86
C PHE A 520 9.52 8.98 10.22
N ALA A 521 10.53 8.78 11.05
CA ALA A 521 10.99 7.46 11.46
C ALA A 521 9.90 6.68 12.24
N THR A 522 9.19 7.39 13.12
CA THR A 522 8.07 6.83 13.89
C THR A 522 6.90 6.48 12.97
N VAL A 523 6.56 7.36 12.02
CA VAL A 523 5.48 7.14 11.04
C VAL A 523 5.76 5.93 10.17
N VAL A 524 6.98 5.77 9.65
CA VAL A 524 7.36 4.60 8.82
C VAL A 524 7.28 3.31 9.64
N THR A 525 7.76 3.34 10.89
CA THR A 525 7.69 2.18 11.79
C THR A 525 6.24 1.79 12.09
N GLU A 526 5.39 2.76 12.41
CA GLU A 526 3.99 2.52 12.72
C GLU A 526 3.18 2.08 11.49
N ALA A 527 3.48 2.66 10.33
CA ALA A 527 2.87 2.24 9.06
C ALA A 527 3.16 0.77 8.74
N GLY A 528 4.39 0.31 9.00
CA GLY A 528 4.75 -1.11 8.85
C GLY A 528 4.08 -2.00 9.89
N ARG A 529 4.01 -1.57 11.14
CA ARG A 529 3.37 -2.32 12.23
C ARG A 529 1.87 -2.49 12.04
N THR A 530 1.20 -1.47 11.51
CA THR A 530 -0.27 -1.45 11.33
C THR A 530 -0.70 -1.74 9.90
N TYR A 531 0.24 -1.99 9.01
CA TYR A 531 -0.01 -2.20 7.57
C TYR A 531 -0.80 -1.04 6.95
N SER A 532 -0.44 0.22 7.26
CA SER A 532 -1.22 1.39 6.87
C SER A 532 -0.43 2.42 6.06
N PRO A 533 -0.47 2.34 4.72
CA PRO A 533 0.11 3.39 3.86
C PRO A 533 -0.47 4.79 4.12
N ALA A 534 -1.71 4.86 4.61
CA ALA A 534 -2.39 6.11 4.92
C ALA A 534 -1.64 6.97 5.96
N LEU A 535 -0.89 6.35 6.88
CA LEU A 535 -0.07 7.09 7.84
C LEU A 535 1.03 7.89 7.13
N VAL A 536 1.68 7.28 6.14
CA VAL A 536 2.72 7.95 5.34
C VAL A 536 2.10 9.05 4.48
N ALA A 537 0.97 8.79 3.82
CA ALA A 537 0.27 9.76 2.99
C ALA A 537 -0.13 11.01 3.80
N ASN A 538 -0.73 10.82 4.96
CA ASN A 538 -1.12 11.92 5.84
C ASN A 538 0.09 12.68 6.39
N TYR A 539 1.17 11.98 6.73
CA TYR A 539 2.40 12.61 7.19
C TYR A 539 2.99 13.57 6.13
N VAL A 540 3.15 13.13 4.89
CA VAL A 540 3.72 13.99 3.83
C VAL A 540 2.84 15.19 3.52
N PHE A 541 1.52 15.05 3.63
CA PHE A 541 0.59 16.16 3.48
C PHE A 541 0.77 17.19 4.60
N GLU A 542 0.77 16.75 5.87
CA GLU A 542 0.92 17.65 7.01
C GLU A 542 2.30 18.35 7.01
N LEU A 543 3.37 17.64 6.64
CA LEU A 543 4.70 18.22 6.47
C LEU A 543 4.69 19.30 5.37
N SER A 544 4.09 19.00 4.22
CA SER A 544 3.97 19.94 3.10
C SER A 544 3.15 21.16 3.46
N LYS A 545 2.05 20.98 4.19
CA LYS A 545 1.18 22.06 4.67
C LYS A 545 1.92 22.98 5.63
N SER A 546 2.63 22.44 6.62
CA SER A 546 3.43 23.23 7.57
C SER A 546 4.56 23.97 6.85
N TYR A 547 5.21 23.32 5.86
CA TYR A 547 6.24 24.00 5.07
C TYR A 547 5.68 25.15 4.22
N ASN A 548 4.53 24.97 3.58
CA ASN A 548 3.90 26.04 2.79
C ASN A 548 3.52 27.25 3.66
N GLN A 549 3.10 27.01 4.91
CA GLN A 549 2.82 28.06 5.87
C GLN A 549 4.11 28.79 6.29
N PHE A 550 5.17 28.06 6.60
CA PHE A 550 6.50 28.62 6.87
C PHE A 550 7.03 29.43 5.68
N TYR A 551 6.95 28.90 4.45
CA TYR A 551 7.40 29.58 3.24
C TYR A 551 6.65 30.89 2.96
N HIS A 552 5.35 30.94 3.30
CA HIS A 552 4.54 32.15 3.19
C HIS A 552 4.97 33.21 4.19
N ASP A 553 5.26 32.82 5.44
CA ASP A 553 5.53 33.73 6.53
C ASP A 553 6.97 34.26 6.54
N TYR A 554 7.91 33.48 5.99
CA TYR A 554 9.34 33.81 5.98
C TYR A 554 9.91 33.83 4.55
N SER A 555 10.46 34.99 4.16
CA SER A 555 11.20 35.08 2.89
C SER A 555 12.57 34.42 3.05
N ILE A 556 12.84 33.37 2.27
CA ILE A 556 14.12 32.64 2.36
C ILE A 556 15.20 33.31 1.52
N LEU A 557 14.94 33.57 0.23
CA LEU A 557 15.95 34.13 -0.69
C LEU A 557 16.25 35.62 -0.45
N LYS A 558 15.29 36.35 0.15
CA LYS A 558 15.46 37.79 0.47
C LYS A 558 15.93 38.01 1.90
N GLU A 559 16.23 36.93 2.64
CA GLU A 559 16.83 37.04 3.96
C GLU A 559 18.23 37.60 3.85
N GLU A 560 18.50 38.68 4.57
CA GLU A 560 19.79 39.39 4.50
C GLU A 560 20.87 38.68 5.31
N ASP A 561 20.48 38.08 6.44
CA ASP A 561 21.40 37.29 7.25
C ASP A 561 21.74 35.96 6.57
N ALA A 562 23.00 35.80 6.21
CA ALA A 562 23.51 34.62 5.52
C ALA A 562 23.38 33.35 6.35
N VAL A 563 23.49 33.44 7.69
CA VAL A 563 23.34 32.28 8.60
C VAL A 563 21.90 31.81 8.63
N VAL A 564 20.95 32.73 8.78
CA VAL A 564 19.52 32.44 8.77
C VAL A 564 19.11 31.87 7.41
N ARG A 565 19.59 32.47 6.32
CA ARG A 565 19.31 32.02 4.96
C ARG A 565 19.84 30.61 4.70
N ALA A 566 21.09 30.31 5.08
CA ALA A 566 21.70 29.00 4.96
C ALA A 566 20.94 27.93 5.77
N PHE A 567 20.53 28.25 6.98
CA PHE A 567 19.71 27.38 7.83
C PHE A 567 18.36 27.05 7.14
N ARG A 568 17.62 28.08 6.67
CA ARG A 568 16.32 27.91 6.01
C ARG A 568 16.42 27.13 4.71
N LEU A 569 17.50 27.28 3.96
CA LEU A 569 17.80 26.47 2.76
C LEU A 569 18.06 25.00 3.13
N SER A 570 18.83 24.76 4.20
CA SER A 570 19.06 23.39 4.71
C SER A 570 17.75 22.75 5.18
N LEU A 571 16.93 23.48 5.92
CA LEU A 571 15.60 23.04 6.37
C LEU A 571 14.71 22.70 5.15
N SER A 572 14.64 23.58 4.14
CA SER A 572 13.85 23.37 2.92
C SER A 572 14.31 22.13 2.16
N ARG A 573 15.62 21.95 1.99
CA ARG A 573 16.19 20.76 1.32
C ARG A 573 15.83 19.48 2.07
N THR A 574 15.86 19.50 3.39
CA THR A 574 15.51 18.34 4.23
C THR A 574 14.02 18.02 4.13
N VAL A 575 13.14 19.03 4.12
CA VAL A 575 11.70 18.86 3.90
C VAL A 575 11.45 18.21 2.53
N ALA A 576 12.04 18.73 1.45
CA ALA A 576 11.88 18.16 0.11
C ALA A 576 12.29 16.68 0.07
N ARG A 577 13.42 16.34 0.72
CA ARG A 577 13.90 14.96 0.80
C ARG A 577 12.92 14.05 1.56
N MET A 578 12.35 14.49 2.67
CA MET A 578 11.36 13.70 3.42
C MET A 578 10.05 13.54 2.64
N VAL A 579 9.61 14.56 1.93
CA VAL A 579 8.46 14.48 1.01
C VAL A 579 8.71 13.43 -0.08
N ALA A 580 9.85 13.49 -0.76
CA ALA A 580 10.21 12.54 -1.81
C ALA A 580 10.30 11.10 -1.26
N ARG A 581 10.90 10.90 -0.07
CA ARG A 581 10.96 9.60 0.60
C ARG A 581 9.59 9.05 0.95
N GLY A 582 8.75 9.87 1.57
CA GLY A 582 7.39 9.46 1.90
C GLY A 582 6.59 9.07 0.64
N PHE A 583 6.72 9.84 -0.44
CA PHE A 583 6.09 9.51 -1.71
C PHE A 583 6.66 8.24 -2.36
N SER A 584 7.96 8.00 -2.25
CA SER A 584 8.57 6.76 -2.74
C SER A 584 8.00 5.51 -2.07
N LEU A 585 7.65 5.58 -0.77
CA LEU A 585 6.97 4.50 -0.04
C LEU A 585 5.54 4.26 -0.55
N LEU A 586 4.93 5.27 -1.15
CA LEU A 586 3.60 5.19 -1.77
C LEU A 586 3.67 4.84 -3.28
N GLY A 587 4.88 4.65 -3.82
CA GLY A 587 5.08 4.46 -5.24
C GLY A 587 4.73 5.70 -6.08
N ILE A 588 4.81 6.90 -5.50
CA ILE A 588 4.51 8.18 -6.14
C ILE A 588 5.80 8.89 -6.49
N GLU A 589 5.89 9.37 -7.73
CA GLU A 589 6.99 10.19 -8.22
C GLU A 589 6.75 11.68 -7.88
N VAL A 590 7.83 12.44 -7.75
CA VAL A 590 7.79 13.89 -7.56
C VAL A 590 8.48 14.60 -8.71
N PRO A 591 7.88 15.65 -9.32
CA PRO A 591 8.49 16.38 -10.42
C PRO A 591 9.46 17.45 -9.91
N GLU A 592 10.60 17.60 -10.57
CA GLU A 592 11.58 18.67 -10.27
C GLU A 592 11.05 20.07 -10.59
N ARG A 593 10.15 20.16 -11.57
CA ARG A 593 9.49 21.39 -12.04
C ARG A 593 8.01 21.10 -12.27
N MET A 594 7.21 22.13 -12.06
CA MET A 594 5.75 21.99 -12.18
C MET A 594 5.10 23.31 -12.52
#